data_863c6c2de556e1810a8d108d5d463d2c
#
_entry.id   863c6c2de556e1810a8d108d5d463d2c
#
_cell.length_a   1.000
_cell.length_b   1.000
_cell.length_c   1.000
_cell.angle_alpha   90.00
_cell.angle_beta   90.00
_cell.angle_gamma   90.00
#
_symmetry.space_group_name_H-M   'P 1'
#
loop_
_entity.id
_entity.type
_entity.pdbx_description
1 polymer ?
#
loop_
_entity_poly.entity_id
_entity_poly.type
_entity_poly.pdbx_seq_one_letter_code
_entity_poly.pdbx_strand_id
1 'polypeptide(L)'
;MSAETNRLQAGETSRTIRIPTGSATLEGELTVPLNAEGLVIFAHADSRRSLRNRELAQLLRKAGLSTLVLELLTPTECAEELQGAHLSFNMGLLTQRLDCAAHWVAAEDEARNLRIGFFGSDAGAGAALVAAADLGKSIGAVVSRGGRPDLAGNALRRVKSPTLLIVGEQDEPALEVNEEAYEMLAGEKTLSIVRGATHHFEERGAIEDVARLASDWFLEHLRPFSSSRFIRS
;
A
#
# COMPACT_ATOMS: atom_id res chain seq x y z
N MET A 1 -19.82 -12.01 16.70
CA MET A 1 -20.08 -12.77 15.45
C MET A 1 -18.72 -13.17 14.92
N SER A 2 -18.44 -14.48 14.90
CA SER A 2 -17.13 -15.05 14.60
C SER A 2 -16.76 -14.81 13.14
N ALA A 3 -15.57 -14.23 12.89
CA ALA A 3 -15.01 -14.12 11.56
C ALA A 3 -14.69 -15.54 11.04
N GLU A 4 -15.14 -15.87 9.85
CA GLU A 4 -14.74 -17.11 9.18
C GLU A 4 -13.24 -17.02 8.82
N THR A 5 -12.44 -17.78 9.53
CA THR A 5 -11.00 -17.91 9.26
C THR A 5 -10.81 -19.05 8.25
N ASN A 6 -10.38 -18.70 7.05
CA ASN A 6 -10.02 -19.68 6.02
C ASN A 6 -8.49 -19.91 6.04
N ARG A 7 -8.05 -21.17 6.25
CA ARG A 7 -6.62 -21.53 6.21
C ARG A 7 -6.21 -21.85 4.78
N LEU A 8 -5.49 -20.94 4.13
CA LEU A 8 -5.16 -21.03 2.70
C LEU A 8 -3.82 -21.70 2.37
N GLN A 9 -2.86 -21.74 3.26
CA GLN A 9 -1.63 -22.58 3.18
C GLN A 9 -1.20 -22.95 4.60
N ALA A 10 -0.42 -24.02 4.78
CA ALA A 10 0.04 -24.41 6.11
C ALA A 10 0.88 -23.29 6.74
N GLY A 11 0.29 -22.52 7.69
CA GLY A 11 0.97 -21.46 8.42
C GLY A 11 0.56 -20.02 8.10
N GLU A 12 -0.52 -19.81 7.35
CA GLU A 12 -1.07 -18.49 7.02
C GLU A 12 -2.49 -18.35 7.59
N THR A 13 -2.80 -17.22 8.24
CA THR A 13 -4.17 -16.88 8.66
C THR A 13 -4.71 -15.80 7.74
N SER A 14 -5.89 -16.04 7.13
CA SER A 14 -6.61 -15.06 6.33
C SER A 14 -8.01 -14.89 6.84
N ARG A 15 -8.47 -13.65 6.94
CA ARG A 15 -9.84 -13.33 7.37
C ARG A 15 -10.37 -12.07 6.70
N THR A 16 -11.67 -12.07 6.43
CA THR A 16 -12.37 -10.84 6.06
C THR A 16 -12.52 -9.96 7.29
N ILE A 17 -12.26 -8.69 7.13
CA ILE A 17 -12.33 -7.69 8.20
C ILE A 17 -13.26 -6.55 7.80
N ARG A 18 -13.74 -5.82 8.82
CA ARG A 18 -14.56 -4.62 8.65
C ARG A 18 -13.99 -3.48 9.47
N ILE A 19 -13.66 -2.37 8.81
CA ILE A 19 -13.07 -1.19 9.43
C ILE A 19 -14.08 -0.06 9.42
N PRO A 20 -14.56 0.42 10.59
CA PRO A 20 -15.41 1.60 10.65
C PRO A 20 -14.59 2.87 10.33
N THR A 21 -15.10 3.71 9.45
CA THR A 21 -14.45 4.96 9.01
C THR A 21 -15.41 6.16 9.11
N GLY A 22 -15.96 6.38 10.30
CA GLY A 22 -16.98 7.40 10.51
C GLY A 22 -18.35 6.97 9.98
N SER A 23 -18.79 7.52 8.85
CA SER A 23 -20.10 7.22 8.24
C SER A 23 -20.15 5.93 7.42
N ALA A 24 -19.00 5.32 7.14
CA ALA A 24 -18.89 4.12 6.31
C ALA A 24 -18.17 3.00 7.04
N THR A 25 -18.37 1.75 6.58
CA THR A 25 -17.58 0.59 6.98
C THR A 25 -16.94 0.01 5.74
N LEU A 26 -15.61 -0.07 5.75
CA LEU A 26 -14.84 -0.66 4.66
C LEU A 26 -14.70 -2.16 4.90
N GLU A 27 -14.72 -2.92 3.82
CA GLU A 27 -14.42 -4.35 3.85
C GLU A 27 -13.03 -4.60 3.28
N GLY A 28 -12.31 -5.55 3.86
CA GLY A 28 -10.97 -5.92 3.44
C GLY A 28 -10.62 -7.35 3.82
N GLU A 29 -9.47 -7.79 3.33
CA GLU A 29 -8.89 -9.09 3.63
C GLU A 29 -7.54 -8.90 4.30
N LEU A 30 -7.45 -9.30 5.58
CA LEU A 30 -6.20 -9.34 6.33
C LEU A 30 -5.62 -10.73 6.24
N THR A 31 -4.37 -10.85 5.76
CA THR A 31 -3.65 -12.11 5.72
C THR A 31 -2.29 -11.96 6.41
N VAL A 32 -2.05 -12.81 7.39
CA VAL A 32 -0.84 -12.78 8.22
C VAL A 32 -0.12 -14.12 8.12
N PRO A 33 1.01 -14.20 7.40
CA PRO A 33 1.90 -15.37 7.40
C PRO A 33 2.58 -15.55 8.76
N LEU A 34 2.99 -16.79 9.07
CA LEU A 34 3.86 -17.05 10.21
C LEU A 34 5.18 -16.26 10.05
N ASN A 35 5.61 -15.61 11.13
CA ASN A 35 6.85 -14.84 11.17
C ASN A 35 6.89 -13.68 10.16
N ALA A 36 5.76 -13.00 9.93
CA ALA A 36 5.72 -11.83 9.08
C ALA A 36 6.67 -10.72 9.57
N GLU A 37 7.41 -10.12 8.66
CA GLU A 37 8.43 -9.10 8.96
C GLU A 37 7.89 -7.66 8.90
N GLY A 38 6.67 -7.47 8.43
CA GLY A 38 5.97 -6.18 8.31
C GLY A 38 4.57 -6.38 7.78
N LEU A 39 3.76 -5.32 7.76
CA LEU A 39 2.40 -5.34 7.23
C LEU A 39 2.23 -4.26 6.16
N VAL A 40 1.69 -4.63 5.01
CA VAL A 40 1.41 -3.73 3.90
C VAL A 40 -0.09 -3.54 3.72
N ILE A 41 -0.55 -2.29 3.83
CA ILE A 41 -1.92 -1.88 3.52
C ILE A 41 -1.98 -1.44 2.06
N PHE A 42 -2.82 -2.10 1.27
CA PHE A 42 -3.05 -1.75 -0.12
C PHE A 42 -4.08 -0.63 -0.23
N ALA A 43 -3.64 0.53 -0.74
CA ALA A 43 -4.45 1.71 -0.97
C ALA A 43 -4.94 1.75 -2.41
N HIS A 44 -6.19 1.36 -2.65
CA HIS A 44 -6.80 1.47 -3.98
C HIS A 44 -8.28 1.84 -3.88
N ALA A 45 -8.71 2.66 -4.83
CA ALA A 45 -10.07 3.17 -4.90
C ALA A 45 -10.84 2.63 -6.13
N ASP A 46 -10.23 1.74 -6.92
CA ASP A 46 -10.85 1.17 -8.13
C ASP A 46 -10.99 -0.36 -7.99
N SER A 47 -12.20 -0.83 -7.73
CA SER A 47 -12.52 -2.25 -7.60
C SER A 47 -12.18 -3.09 -8.84
N ARG A 48 -12.10 -2.49 -10.03
CA ARG A 48 -11.73 -3.17 -11.29
C ARG A 48 -10.31 -3.71 -11.27
N ARG A 49 -9.43 -3.17 -10.40
CA ARG A 49 -8.03 -3.59 -10.24
C ARG A 49 -7.78 -4.53 -9.07
N SER A 50 -8.83 -4.91 -8.36
CA SER A 50 -8.78 -5.78 -7.18
C SER A 50 -8.03 -7.09 -7.44
N LEU A 51 -8.21 -7.74 -8.59
CA LEU A 51 -7.52 -9.00 -8.93
C LEU A 51 -5.99 -8.82 -8.98
N ARG A 52 -5.50 -7.75 -9.58
CA ARG A 52 -4.05 -7.50 -9.70
C ARG A 52 -3.42 -7.13 -8.35
N ASN A 53 -4.13 -6.39 -7.53
CA ASN A 53 -3.68 -6.10 -6.18
C ASN A 53 -3.65 -7.36 -5.29
N ARG A 54 -4.59 -8.28 -5.48
CA ARG A 54 -4.57 -9.60 -4.81
C ARG A 54 -3.39 -10.46 -5.25
N GLU A 55 -3.05 -10.45 -6.53
CA GLU A 55 -1.86 -11.12 -7.06
C GLU A 55 -0.58 -10.56 -6.45
N LEU A 56 -0.43 -9.23 -6.45
CA LEU A 56 0.70 -8.56 -5.79
C LEU A 56 0.74 -8.87 -4.28
N ALA A 57 -0.40 -8.80 -3.58
CA ALA A 57 -0.48 -9.16 -2.18
C ALA A 57 -0.02 -10.60 -1.94
N GLN A 58 -0.40 -11.54 -2.81
CA GLN A 58 0.08 -12.93 -2.71
C GLN A 58 1.60 -13.03 -2.89
N LEU A 59 2.19 -12.26 -3.82
CA LEU A 59 3.64 -12.24 -4.03
C LEU A 59 4.37 -11.63 -2.82
N LEU A 60 3.86 -10.56 -2.24
CA LEU A 60 4.41 -9.95 -1.03
C LEU A 60 4.32 -10.91 0.18
N ARG A 61 3.22 -11.68 0.32
CA ARG A 61 3.11 -12.70 1.38
C ARG A 61 4.14 -13.81 1.22
N LYS A 62 4.39 -14.26 -0.01
CA LYS A 62 5.47 -15.24 -0.28
C LYS A 62 6.85 -14.71 0.11
N ALA A 63 7.04 -13.40 0.10
CA ALA A 63 8.26 -12.74 0.57
C ALA A 63 8.30 -12.55 2.10
N GLY A 64 7.26 -12.91 2.85
CA GLY A 64 7.22 -12.82 4.33
C GLY A 64 6.55 -11.56 4.87
N LEU A 65 5.71 -10.89 4.09
CA LEU A 65 4.96 -9.70 4.51
C LEU A 65 3.49 -10.05 4.79
N SER A 66 2.91 -9.49 5.84
CA SER A 66 1.46 -9.46 6.02
C SER A 66 0.83 -8.47 5.06
N THR A 67 -0.40 -8.72 4.66
CA THR A 67 -1.11 -7.84 3.74
C THR A 67 -2.52 -7.55 4.22
N LEU A 68 -2.94 -6.29 4.12
CA LEU A 68 -4.32 -5.85 4.22
C LEU A 68 -4.74 -5.30 2.86
N VAL A 69 -5.53 -6.06 2.13
CA VAL A 69 -6.15 -5.59 0.88
C VAL A 69 -7.49 -4.97 1.22
N LEU A 70 -7.61 -3.67 1.03
CA LEU A 70 -8.74 -2.86 1.47
C LEU A 70 -9.33 -2.09 0.29
N GLU A 71 -10.64 -2.21 0.10
CA GLU A 71 -11.38 -1.35 -0.83
C GLU A 71 -11.63 0.00 -0.15
N LEU A 72 -11.05 1.08 -0.69
CA LEU A 72 -11.21 2.43 -0.11
C LEU A 72 -12.55 3.08 -0.42
N LEU A 73 -13.32 2.55 -1.37
CA LEU A 73 -14.71 2.94 -1.64
C LEU A 73 -15.65 1.80 -1.27
N THR A 74 -16.79 2.14 -0.70
CA THR A 74 -17.88 1.18 -0.45
C THR A 74 -18.54 0.77 -1.77
N PRO A 75 -19.30 -0.35 -1.82
CA PRO A 75 -20.02 -0.74 -3.03
C PRO A 75 -20.97 0.34 -3.55
N THR A 76 -21.61 1.10 -2.66
CA THR A 76 -22.49 2.23 -3.02
C THR A 76 -21.67 3.35 -3.69
N GLU A 77 -20.56 3.72 -3.10
CA GLU A 77 -19.66 4.76 -3.65
C GLU A 77 -19.02 4.32 -4.96
N CYS A 78 -18.71 3.03 -5.13
CA CYS A 78 -18.28 2.50 -6.42
C CYS A 78 -19.37 2.64 -7.50
N ALA A 79 -20.64 2.47 -7.15
CA ALA A 79 -21.76 2.68 -8.06
C ALA A 79 -21.94 4.18 -8.40
N GLU A 80 -21.75 5.08 -7.44
CA GLU A 80 -21.75 6.52 -7.64
C GLU A 80 -20.57 6.99 -8.51
N GLU A 81 -19.39 6.40 -8.32
CA GLU A 81 -18.19 6.64 -9.13
C GLU A 81 -18.45 6.34 -10.61
N LEU A 82 -19.16 5.22 -10.92
CA LEU A 82 -19.56 4.87 -12.28
C LEU A 82 -20.54 5.88 -12.89
N GLN A 83 -21.22 6.68 -12.07
CA GLN A 83 -22.11 7.77 -12.47
C GLN A 83 -21.39 9.14 -12.53
N GLY A 84 -20.07 9.17 -12.32
CA GLY A 84 -19.25 10.37 -12.42
C GLY A 84 -19.08 11.16 -11.12
N ALA A 85 -19.18 10.50 -9.96
CA ALA A 85 -19.00 11.16 -8.66
C ALA A 85 -17.54 11.55 -8.34
N HIS A 86 -16.57 11.01 -9.07
CA HIS A 86 -15.13 11.27 -8.89
C HIS A 86 -14.60 11.07 -7.46
N LEU A 87 -15.17 10.13 -6.71
CA LEU A 87 -14.80 9.83 -5.34
C LEU A 87 -13.40 9.21 -5.25
N SER A 88 -12.97 8.50 -6.30
CA SER A 88 -11.64 7.92 -6.42
C SER A 88 -10.51 8.97 -6.44
N PHE A 89 -10.84 10.24 -6.67
CA PHE A 89 -9.91 11.37 -6.61
C PHE A 89 -10.15 12.27 -5.37
N ASN A 90 -11.06 11.91 -4.49
CA ASN A 90 -11.26 12.64 -3.24
C ASN A 90 -10.16 12.29 -2.23
N MET A 91 -9.05 13.02 -2.29
CA MET A 91 -7.88 12.77 -1.42
C MET A 91 -8.23 12.82 0.07
N GLY A 92 -9.10 13.74 0.48
CA GLY A 92 -9.53 13.84 1.87
C GLY A 92 -10.22 12.56 2.36
N LEU A 93 -11.15 12.03 1.56
CA LEU A 93 -11.85 10.78 1.84
C LEU A 93 -10.91 9.58 1.89
N LEU A 94 -10.07 9.42 0.86
CA LEU A 94 -9.17 8.28 0.76
C LEU A 94 -8.11 8.28 1.86
N THR A 95 -7.54 9.45 2.16
CA THR A 95 -6.55 9.62 3.24
C THR A 95 -7.15 9.29 4.60
N GLN A 96 -8.33 9.82 4.92
CA GLN A 96 -9.02 9.50 6.17
C GLN A 96 -9.26 7.99 6.34
N ARG A 97 -9.61 7.30 5.27
CA ARG A 97 -9.84 5.85 5.30
C ARG A 97 -8.56 5.05 5.51
N LEU A 98 -7.46 5.48 4.91
CA LEU A 98 -6.15 4.88 5.17
C LEU A 98 -5.68 5.12 6.60
N ASP A 99 -5.93 6.30 7.14
CA ASP A 99 -5.65 6.63 8.54
C ASP A 99 -6.42 5.71 9.49
N CYS A 100 -7.73 5.54 9.27
CA CYS A 100 -8.55 4.59 10.02
C CYS A 100 -8.03 3.15 9.89
N ALA A 101 -7.60 2.73 8.70
CA ALA A 101 -7.06 1.40 8.47
C ALA A 101 -5.73 1.18 9.21
N ALA A 102 -4.83 2.15 9.21
CA ALA A 102 -3.57 2.09 9.94
C ALA A 102 -3.80 2.00 11.46
N HIS A 103 -4.69 2.81 12.01
CA HIS A 103 -5.05 2.75 13.43
C HIS A 103 -5.72 1.42 13.80
N TRP A 104 -6.60 0.91 12.95
CA TRP A 104 -7.26 -0.38 13.16
C TRP A 104 -6.23 -1.51 13.21
N VAL A 105 -5.29 -1.56 12.25
CA VAL A 105 -4.20 -2.56 12.21
C VAL A 105 -3.33 -2.48 13.47
N ALA A 106 -3.00 -1.28 13.92
CA ALA A 106 -2.18 -1.08 15.12
C ALA A 106 -2.86 -1.58 16.41
N ALA A 107 -4.19 -1.72 16.42
CA ALA A 107 -4.96 -2.25 17.53
C ALA A 107 -5.18 -3.77 17.48
N GLU A 108 -4.93 -4.42 16.32
CA GLU A 108 -5.12 -5.86 16.14
C GLU A 108 -3.99 -6.67 16.75
N ASP A 109 -4.30 -7.64 17.59
CA ASP A 109 -3.32 -8.46 18.31
C ASP A 109 -2.33 -9.17 17.40
N GLU A 110 -2.76 -9.63 16.22
CA GLU A 110 -1.95 -10.35 15.25
C GLU A 110 -0.97 -9.43 14.50
N ALA A 111 -1.23 -8.12 14.46
CA ALA A 111 -0.52 -7.16 13.61
C ALA A 111 0.15 -6.02 14.38
N ARG A 112 -0.22 -5.77 15.65
CA ARG A 112 0.21 -4.61 16.46
C ARG A 112 1.72 -4.44 16.61
N ASN A 113 2.48 -5.52 16.45
CA ASN A 113 3.95 -5.50 16.54
C ASN A 113 4.62 -5.35 15.16
N LEU A 114 3.86 -5.35 14.08
CA LEU A 114 4.37 -5.20 12.73
C LEU A 114 4.44 -3.72 12.36
N ARG A 115 5.54 -3.32 11.73
CA ARG A 115 5.62 -1.99 11.12
C ARG A 115 4.72 -1.94 9.88
N ILE A 116 4.01 -0.84 9.71
CA ILE A 116 3.04 -0.65 8.64
C ILE A 116 3.69 0.05 7.46
N GLY A 117 3.45 -0.46 6.25
CA GLY A 117 3.73 0.21 4.99
C GLY A 117 2.47 0.41 4.17
N PHE A 118 2.49 1.37 3.25
CA PHE A 118 1.42 1.59 2.28
C PHE A 118 1.87 1.21 0.88
N PHE A 119 1.03 0.46 0.17
CA PHE A 119 1.18 0.21 -1.26
C PHE A 119 0.04 0.88 -2.01
N GLY A 120 0.32 1.90 -2.78
CA GLY A 120 -0.68 2.66 -3.54
C GLY A 120 -0.53 2.51 -5.06
N SER A 121 -1.65 2.57 -5.77
CA SER A 121 -1.68 2.72 -7.23
C SER A 121 -2.62 3.83 -7.63
N ASP A 122 -2.39 4.46 -8.78
CA ASP A 122 -3.21 5.58 -9.28
C ASP A 122 -3.41 6.66 -8.20
N ALA A 123 -4.63 7.14 -7.99
CA ALA A 123 -4.98 8.10 -6.95
C ALA A 123 -4.74 7.59 -5.52
N GLY A 124 -4.82 6.26 -5.31
CA GLY A 124 -4.49 5.61 -4.03
C GLY A 124 -3.04 5.85 -3.61
N ALA A 125 -2.11 6.01 -4.55
CA ALA A 125 -0.72 6.37 -4.24
C ALA A 125 -0.63 7.79 -3.67
N GLY A 126 -1.35 8.75 -4.24
CA GLY A 126 -1.44 10.11 -3.68
C GLY A 126 -2.00 10.10 -2.26
N ALA A 127 -3.10 9.38 -2.02
CA ALA A 127 -3.69 9.23 -0.69
C ALA A 127 -2.75 8.57 0.31
N ALA A 128 -2.01 7.53 -0.11
CA ALA A 128 -1.01 6.86 0.72
C ALA A 128 0.12 7.79 1.15
N LEU A 129 0.57 8.67 0.26
CA LEU A 129 1.61 9.67 0.55
C LEU A 129 1.10 10.74 1.51
N VAL A 130 -0.15 11.22 1.34
CA VAL A 130 -0.77 12.17 2.30
C VAL A 130 -0.90 11.52 3.68
N ALA A 131 -1.46 10.29 3.74
CA ALA A 131 -1.58 9.55 4.99
C ALA A 131 -0.22 9.31 5.67
N ALA A 132 0.82 8.96 4.90
CA ALA A 132 2.17 8.78 5.43
C ALA A 132 2.77 10.10 5.96
N ALA A 133 2.48 11.25 5.33
CA ALA A 133 2.89 12.55 5.82
C ALA A 133 2.21 12.92 7.15
N ASP A 134 0.94 12.56 7.31
CA ASP A 134 0.15 12.89 8.51
C ASP A 134 0.43 11.92 9.67
N LEU A 135 0.55 10.62 9.42
CA LEU A 135 0.88 9.58 10.40
C LEU A 135 2.38 9.54 10.79
N GLY A 136 3.23 10.15 9.98
CA GLY A 136 4.65 10.31 10.27
C GLY A 136 5.37 8.98 10.52
N LYS A 137 5.98 8.82 11.70
CA LYS A 137 6.78 7.64 12.06
C LYS A 137 5.99 6.33 12.17
N SER A 138 4.67 6.39 12.23
CA SER A 138 3.81 5.20 12.29
C SER A 138 3.82 4.42 10.97
N ILE A 139 4.20 5.08 9.86
CA ILE A 139 4.35 4.44 8.56
C ILE A 139 5.82 4.25 8.24
N GLY A 140 6.23 2.99 8.10
CA GLY A 140 7.62 2.59 7.90
C GLY A 140 8.11 2.72 6.47
N ALA A 141 7.23 2.58 5.47
CA ALA A 141 7.57 2.73 4.06
C ALA A 141 6.34 2.97 3.19
N VAL A 142 6.54 3.56 2.01
CA VAL A 142 5.50 3.72 0.99
C VAL A 142 6.02 3.20 -0.35
N VAL A 143 5.17 2.47 -1.08
CA VAL A 143 5.40 2.09 -2.47
C VAL A 143 4.25 2.63 -3.33
N SER A 144 4.59 3.34 -4.39
CA SER A 144 3.68 3.86 -5.41
C SER A 144 3.94 3.11 -6.72
N ARG A 145 2.93 2.42 -7.26
CA ARG A 145 3.01 1.73 -8.56
C ARG A 145 2.12 2.41 -9.58
N GLY A 146 2.69 2.97 -10.66
CA GLY A 146 1.93 3.71 -11.66
C GLY A 146 1.00 4.73 -11.01
N GLY A 147 1.51 5.38 -9.97
CA GLY A 147 0.70 6.23 -9.10
C GLY A 147 0.63 7.67 -9.57
N ARG A 148 -0.30 8.40 -8.95
CA ARG A 148 -0.47 9.83 -9.08
C ARG A 148 0.03 10.55 -7.80
N PRO A 149 1.37 10.53 -7.53
CA PRO A 149 1.93 11.17 -6.36
C PRO A 149 1.72 12.69 -6.35
N ASP A 150 1.55 13.31 -7.51
CA ASP A 150 1.19 14.71 -7.68
C ASP A 150 -0.08 15.12 -6.92
N LEU A 151 -1.03 14.19 -6.76
CA LEU A 151 -2.25 14.43 -5.98
C LEU A 151 -1.99 14.64 -4.48
N ALA A 152 -0.83 14.25 -3.98
CA ALA A 152 -0.41 14.56 -2.61
C ALA A 152 0.06 16.02 -2.44
N GLY A 153 0.38 16.72 -3.53
CA GLY A 153 0.74 18.14 -3.52
C GLY A 153 1.82 18.47 -2.47
N ASN A 154 1.58 19.48 -1.68
CA ASN A 154 2.53 19.93 -0.65
C ASN A 154 2.78 18.91 0.48
N ALA A 155 1.96 17.86 0.62
CA ALA A 155 2.21 16.81 1.60
C ALA A 155 3.51 16.04 1.30
N LEU A 156 3.92 15.94 0.03
CA LEU A 156 5.17 15.30 -0.39
C LEU A 156 6.39 15.80 0.41
N ARG A 157 6.48 17.09 0.69
CA ARG A 157 7.57 17.70 1.47
C ARG A 157 7.57 17.29 2.95
N ARG A 158 6.47 16.72 3.45
CA ARG A 158 6.32 16.24 4.83
C ARG A 158 6.47 14.73 4.96
N VAL A 159 6.48 13.98 3.84
CA VAL A 159 6.67 12.52 3.84
C VAL A 159 8.09 12.21 4.31
N LYS A 160 8.21 11.55 5.44
CA LYS A 160 9.49 11.10 6.03
C LYS A 160 9.72 9.61 5.85
N SER A 161 8.67 8.87 5.54
CA SER A 161 8.76 7.45 5.27
C SER A 161 9.56 7.20 4.00
N PRO A 162 10.48 6.24 3.98
CA PRO A 162 11.13 5.77 2.77
C PRO A 162 10.09 5.47 1.68
N THR A 163 10.28 6.03 0.49
CA THR A 163 9.29 5.98 -0.60
C THR A 163 9.90 5.44 -1.88
N LEU A 164 9.29 4.38 -2.42
CA LEU A 164 9.61 3.82 -3.73
C LEU A 164 8.51 4.19 -4.73
N LEU A 165 8.91 4.85 -5.82
CA LEU A 165 8.06 5.13 -6.98
C LEU A 165 8.40 4.13 -8.08
N ILE A 166 7.40 3.36 -8.56
CA ILE A 166 7.55 2.37 -9.63
C ILE A 166 6.73 2.81 -10.82
N VAL A 167 7.36 3.01 -11.97
CA VAL A 167 6.71 3.48 -13.19
C VAL A 167 7.05 2.56 -14.36
N GLY A 168 6.13 2.35 -15.28
CA GLY A 168 6.38 1.65 -16.54
C GLY A 168 7.19 2.52 -17.51
N GLU A 169 8.16 1.93 -18.21
CA GLU A 169 8.99 2.64 -19.19
C GLU A 169 8.17 3.30 -20.31
N GLN A 170 7.02 2.72 -20.65
CA GLN A 170 6.15 3.21 -21.73
C GLN A 170 5.02 4.11 -21.23
N ASP A 171 5.06 4.53 -19.96
CA ASP A 171 4.07 5.43 -19.35
C ASP A 171 4.69 6.82 -19.14
N GLU A 172 4.96 7.52 -20.25
CA GLU A 172 5.59 8.85 -20.22
C GLU A 172 4.85 9.85 -19.32
N PRO A 173 3.49 9.94 -19.33
CA PRO A 173 2.79 10.89 -18.43
C PRO A 173 2.96 10.55 -16.96
N ALA A 174 2.98 9.26 -16.59
CA ALA A 174 3.23 8.87 -15.21
C ALA A 174 4.70 9.10 -14.82
N LEU A 175 5.64 8.92 -15.76
CA LEU A 175 7.06 9.17 -15.49
C LEU A 175 7.29 10.63 -15.12
N GLU A 176 6.76 11.57 -15.88
CA GLU A 176 6.89 13.02 -15.62
C GLU A 176 6.39 13.39 -14.22
N VAL A 177 5.15 13.00 -13.85
CA VAL A 177 4.60 13.35 -12.53
C VAL A 177 5.31 12.64 -11.37
N ASN A 178 5.90 11.46 -11.60
CA ASN A 178 6.68 10.76 -10.58
C ASN A 178 8.08 11.34 -10.43
N GLU A 179 8.72 11.85 -11.47
CA GLU A 179 9.98 12.59 -11.41
C GLU A 179 9.81 13.90 -10.61
N GLU A 180 8.74 14.67 -10.90
CA GLU A 180 8.43 15.88 -10.14
C GLU A 180 8.18 15.57 -8.65
N ALA A 181 7.41 14.53 -8.35
CA ALA A 181 7.15 14.10 -6.99
C ALA A 181 8.43 13.61 -6.29
N TYR A 182 9.30 12.90 -7.01
CA TYR A 182 10.59 12.48 -6.50
C TYR A 182 11.39 13.66 -5.99
N GLU A 183 11.49 14.76 -6.75
CA GLU A 183 12.20 15.97 -6.31
C GLU A 183 11.58 16.59 -5.04
N MET A 184 10.26 16.51 -4.86
CA MET A 184 9.55 17.09 -3.73
C MET A 184 9.62 16.24 -2.45
N LEU A 185 9.79 14.93 -2.55
CA LEU A 185 9.85 14.02 -1.40
C LEU A 185 11.06 14.35 -0.53
N ALA A 186 10.84 14.46 0.79
CA ALA A 186 11.88 14.86 1.74
C ALA A 186 12.63 13.67 2.36
N GLY A 187 12.00 12.49 2.44
CA GLY A 187 12.59 11.27 3.01
C GLY A 187 13.51 10.55 2.03
N GLU A 188 13.97 9.37 2.45
CA GLU A 188 14.63 8.42 1.57
C GLU A 188 13.69 8.05 0.42
N LYS A 189 14.21 8.04 -0.80
CA LYS A 189 13.38 7.87 -1.99
C LYS A 189 14.12 7.19 -3.13
N THR A 190 13.37 6.38 -3.90
CA THR A 190 13.88 5.74 -5.11
C THR A 190 12.81 5.79 -6.19
N LEU A 191 13.22 6.05 -7.43
CA LEU A 191 12.39 5.92 -8.63
C LEU A 191 12.91 4.73 -9.43
N SER A 192 12.04 3.75 -9.66
CA SER A 192 12.36 2.54 -10.42
C SER A 192 11.49 2.44 -11.67
N ILE A 193 12.13 2.25 -12.82
CA ILE A 193 11.47 2.12 -14.12
C ILE A 193 11.44 0.64 -14.50
N VAL A 194 10.24 0.09 -14.72
CA VAL A 194 10.06 -1.29 -15.20
C VAL A 194 10.11 -1.30 -16.72
N ARG A 195 11.14 -1.96 -17.27
CA ARG A 195 11.40 -1.97 -18.71
C ARG A 195 10.25 -2.61 -19.51
N GLY A 196 9.88 -1.94 -20.59
CA GLY A 196 8.82 -2.39 -21.50
C GLY A 196 7.42 -2.36 -20.93
N ALA A 197 7.24 -1.99 -19.66
CA ALA A 197 5.92 -1.96 -19.03
C ALA A 197 5.16 -0.68 -19.41
N THR A 198 3.85 -0.84 -19.64
CA THR A 198 2.88 0.24 -19.75
C THR A 198 2.35 0.63 -18.36
N HIS A 199 1.43 1.58 -18.31
CA HIS A 199 0.76 2.04 -17.07
C HIS A 199 0.15 0.89 -16.24
N HIS A 200 -0.35 -0.14 -16.90
CA HIS A 200 -1.06 -1.22 -16.23
C HIS A 200 -0.19 -2.41 -15.82
N PHE A 201 1.08 -2.46 -16.25
CA PHE A 201 2.00 -3.57 -15.99
C PHE A 201 1.39 -4.92 -16.40
N GLU A 202 0.80 -4.97 -17.62
CA GLU A 202 0.15 -6.18 -18.17
C GLU A 202 1.12 -7.07 -18.93
N GLU A 203 2.28 -6.56 -19.20
CA GLU A 203 3.32 -7.25 -19.92
C GLU A 203 3.88 -8.41 -19.08
N ARG A 204 4.27 -9.47 -19.79
CA ARG A 204 4.78 -10.68 -19.13
C ARG A 204 5.99 -10.36 -18.25
N GLY A 205 5.92 -10.71 -16.98
CA GLY A 205 6.98 -10.49 -15.99
C GLY A 205 6.94 -9.12 -15.31
N ALA A 206 6.14 -8.16 -15.83
CA ALA A 206 6.10 -6.81 -15.27
C ALA A 206 5.54 -6.79 -13.83
N ILE A 207 4.51 -7.58 -13.54
CA ILE A 207 3.94 -7.64 -12.20
C ILE A 207 4.87 -8.33 -11.20
N GLU A 208 5.64 -9.32 -11.63
CA GLU A 208 6.68 -9.98 -10.84
C GLU A 208 7.83 -9.02 -10.51
N ASP A 209 8.23 -8.18 -11.47
CA ASP A 209 9.24 -7.14 -11.22
C ASP A 209 8.74 -6.10 -10.22
N VAL A 210 7.49 -5.64 -10.33
CA VAL A 210 6.86 -4.76 -9.34
C VAL A 210 6.84 -5.43 -7.96
N ALA A 211 6.43 -6.70 -7.88
CA ALA A 211 6.36 -7.43 -6.63
C ALA A 211 7.74 -7.58 -5.98
N ARG A 212 8.77 -7.89 -6.76
CA ARG A 212 10.15 -7.99 -6.28
C ARG A 212 10.64 -6.65 -5.74
N LEU A 213 10.52 -5.56 -6.51
CA LEU A 213 10.92 -4.22 -6.09
C LEU A 213 10.21 -3.78 -4.80
N ALA A 214 8.89 -4.01 -4.74
CA ALA A 214 8.09 -3.65 -3.57
C ALA A 214 8.43 -4.52 -2.35
N SER A 215 8.63 -5.83 -2.53
CA SER A 215 9.00 -6.74 -1.44
C SER A 215 10.36 -6.39 -0.86
N ASP A 216 11.37 -6.17 -1.71
CA ASP A 216 12.71 -5.78 -1.28
C ASP A 216 12.66 -4.49 -0.47
N TRP A 217 11.93 -3.46 -0.97
CA TRP A 217 11.76 -2.18 -0.28
C TRP A 217 11.08 -2.31 1.07
N PHE A 218 9.96 -3.04 1.13
CA PHE A 218 9.24 -3.22 2.39
C PHE A 218 10.04 -4.05 3.39
N LEU A 219 10.72 -5.10 2.97
CA LEU A 219 11.56 -5.91 3.86
C LEU A 219 12.73 -5.11 4.42
N GLU A 220 13.32 -4.22 3.63
CA GLU A 220 14.40 -3.33 4.11
C GLU A 220 13.89 -2.37 5.20
N HIS A 221 12.71 -1.78 5.00
CA HIS A 221 12.23 -0.68 5.86
C HIS A 221 11.22 -1.08 6.93
N LEU A 222 10.55 -2.25 6.83
CA LEU A 222 9.55 -2.69 7.81
C LEU A 222 10.09 -3.72 8.80
N ARG A 223 11.23 -4.35 8.56
CA ARG A 223 11.82 -5.28 9.53
C ARG A 223 12.00 -4.61 10.88
N PRO A 224 11.63 -5.29 11.98
CA PRO A 224 11.96 -4.80 13.31
C PRO A 224 13.49 -4.65 13.42
N PHE A 225 13.95 -3.58 14.04
CA PHE A 225 15.37 -3.46 14.34
C PHE A 225 15.79 -4.68 15.17
N SER A 226 16.54 -5.60 14.57
CA SER A 226 17.14 -6.72 15.30
C SER A 226 18.12 -6.14 16.32
N SER A 227 17.82 -6.28 17.59
CA SER A 227 18.67 -5.89 18.73
C SER A 227 19.97 -6.72 18.81
N SER A 228 20.33 -7.47 17.76
CA SER A 228 21.42 -8.47 17.73
C SER A 228 22.69 -7.93 17.07
N ARG A 229 23.15 -6.71 17.40
CA ARG A 229 24.51 -6.26 17.05
C ARG A 229 25.27 -5.69 18.26
N PHE A 230 25.14 -6.32 19.41
CA PHE A 230 26.08 -6.13 20.53
C PHE A 230 26.43 -7.49 21.16
N ILE A 231 27.12 -8.34 20.42
CA ILE A 231 28.01 -9.30 21.05
C ILE A 231 29.39 -8.66 20.95
N ARG A 232 29.80 -8.09 22.07
CA ARG A 232 31.17 -7.63 22.31
C ARG A 232 32.09 -8.86 22.25
N SER A 233 33.09 -8.81 21.41
CA SER A 233 34.34 -9.51 21.59
C SER A 233 35.15 -8.88 22.71
#